data_210be549c07342a0f689d67c57a29dc2
#
_entry.id   210be549c07342a0f689d67c57a29dc2
#
_cell.length_a   1.000
_cell.length_b   1.000
_cell.length_c   1.000
_cell.angle_alpha   90.00
_cell.angle_beta   90.00
_cell.angle_gamma   90.00
#
_symmetry.space_group_name_H-M   'P 1'
#
loop_
_entity.id
_entity.type
_entity.pdbx_description
1 polymer ?
#
loop_
_entity_poly.entity_id
_entity_poly.type
_entity_poly.pdbx_seq_one_letter_code
_entity_poly.pdbx_strand_id
1 'polypeptide(L)'
;MRSIRPLLAATGLVAALALTATACGPTEEEGADKPAATASGSTEKGGGIPADLADKLKKHGVDPDKWRDGEWKNWDKDKWLREAKDFVNPVIEGLWKPDRMKSAKDPAKTMSAGDISGDQGVTDPEPRPVTAEREKTPYHNYAAPVGKVFFDSPKGHMVCSGTVVKDPKNPGKSNLVWTAGHCVHAGSAGGWYRNIVFVPAYNDKGKSAAALRNAQPQEIAPYGAYWADWASTSGEWIKDGGPTGGEGAPYDYAVLHVKPEQGTKSLEETVGNALAVNFDAPEIARISAMGAWGYPAAPPYDGLIMHKCVDRPGRLSISPATPTMYRIGCSMTGGSSGGGWFSEGSDGKLALVSNTSIGPVTSGWLAGPHLGEGAEQIFTMMSDKYGAQ
;
A
#
# COMPACT_ATOMS: atom_id res chain seq x y z
N MET A 1 63.18 -9.67 18.19
CA MET A 1 63.97 -10.67 17.40
C MET A 1 63.05 -11.00 16.19
N ARG A 2 63.47 -10.49 15.07
CA ARG A 2 63.74 -11.09 13.75
C ARG A 2 62.60 -11.98 13.24
N SER A 3 61.83 -11.47 12.23
CA SER A 3 62.15 -11.56 10.79
C SER A 3 61.87 -12.95 10.25
N ILE A 4 61.05 -13.17 9.24
CA ILE A 4 61.32 -13.05 7.80
C ILE A 4 60.03 -13.39 6.99
N ARG A 5 59.72 -12.57 5.98
CA ARG A 5 58.88 -12.92 4.80
C ARG A 5 59.71 -13.78 3.84
N PRO A 6 59.13 -14.50 2.88
CA PRO A 6 59.13 -13.91 1.54
C PRO A 6 57.85 -14.08 0.68
N LEU A 7 57.82 -13.19 -0.28
CA LEU A 7 57.02 -13.15 -1.51
C LEU A 7 57.26 -14.37 -2.43
N LEU A 8 56.25 -14.72 -3.20
CA LEU A 8 56.48 -15.14 -4.60
C LEU A 8 55.22 -14.80 -5.43
N ALA A 9 55.51 -14.11 -6.51
CA ALA A 9 54.60 -13.72 -7.60
C ALA A 9 54.69 -14.73 -8.77
N ALA A 10 53.61 -14.85 -9.55
CA ALA A 10 53.61 -15.23 -10.98
C ALA A 10 52.22 -14.97 -11.53
N THR A 11 52.01 -13.91 -12.32
CA THR A 11 51.90 -13.83 -13.80
C THR A 11 51.04 -14.94 -14.42
N GLY A 12 49.88 -14.68 -15.01
CA GLY A 12 49.51 -13.92 -16.16
C GLY A 12 48.79 -14.83 -17.13
N LEU A 13 47.67 -14.47 -17.70
CA LEU A 13 47.42 -14.52 -19.17
C LEU A 13 46.02 -13.93 -19.48
N VAL A 14 46.08 -12.90 -20.31
CA VAL A 14 44.98 -12.29 -21.05
C VAL A 14 44.75 -13.12 -22.33
N ALA A 15 43.49 -13.41 -22.64
CA ALA A 15 43.14 -13.76 -24.02
C ALA A 15 41.80 -13.11 -24.36
N ALA A 16 41.93 -12.03 -25.11
CA ALA A 16 40.85 -11.41 -25.88
C ALA A 16 40.67 -12.21 -27.16
N LEU A 17 39.42 -12.47 -27.57
CA LEU A 17 39.08 -12.83 -28.93
C LEU A 17 37.84 -12.05 -29.38
N ALA A 18 38.10 -11.09 -30.24
CA ALA A 18 37.12 -10.46 -31.11
C ALA A 18 37.11 -11.20 -32.45
N LEU A 19 35.95 -11.39 -33.04
CA LEU A 19 35.75 -11.62 -34.49
C LEU A 19 34.28 -11.38 -34.81
N THR A 20 33.92 -10.28 -35.42
CA THR A 20 33.69 -9.86 -36.80
C THR A 20 32.40 -10.39 -37.42
N ALA A 21 31.60 -9.41 -37.82
CA ALA A 21 30.41 -9.51 -38.65
C ALA A 21 30.73 -9.94 -40.10
N THR A 22 29.79 -10.64 -40.71
CA THR A 22 29.54 -10.53 -42.14
C THR A 22 28.06 -10.77 -42.47
N ALA A 23 27.51 -9.82 -43.22
CA ALA A 23 26.20 -9.88 -43.89
C ALA A 23 26.32 -10.65 -45.21
N CYS A 24 25.25 -11.28 -45.66
CA CYS A 24 24.65 -11.21 -47.00
C CYS A 24 23.48 -12.21 -47.11
N GLY A 25 22.32 -11.74 -47.54
CA GLY A 25 21.21 -12.53 -48.03
C GLY A 25 21.31 -12.61 -49.60
N PRO A 26 20.23 -12.87 -50.38
CA PRO A 26 19.11 -13.80 -50.16
C PRO A 26 19.01 -14.82 -51.35
N THR A 27 18.15 -15.87 -51.24
CA THR A 27 17.42 -16.43 -52.40
C THR A 27 16.27 -17.35 -51.94
N GLU A 28 15.18 -17.26 -52.68
CA GLU A 28 13.92 -17.97 -52.61
C GLU A 28 14.04 -19.43 -53.05
N GLU A 29 13.20 -20.35 -52.53
CA GLU A 29 12.17 -21.10 -53.26
C GLU A 29 11.53 -22.21 -52.39
N GLU A 30 10.22 -22.19 -52.41
CA GLU A 30 9.10 -23.12 -52.32
C GLU A 30 9.25 -24.56 -51.74
N GLY A 31 8.22 -24.92 -50.94
CA GLY A 31 7.61 -26.23 -51.00
C GLY A 31 7.10 -26.86 -49.72
N ALA A 32 5.83 -26.63 -49.44
CA ALA A 32 4.80 -27.59 -48.98
C ALA A 32 4.84 -28.26 -47.58
N ASP A 33 3.73 -27.97 -46.92
CA ASP A 33 2.86 -28.79 -46.03
C ASP A 33 3.06 -28.85 -44.51
N LYS A 34 1.99 -28.39 -43.90
CA LYS A 34 1.56 -28.26 -42.49
C LYS A 34 1.39 -29.60 -41.78
N PRO A 35 1.26 -29.66 -40.40
CA PRO A 35 0.30 -28.81 -39.70
C PRO A 35 0.83 -28.06 -38.46
N ALA A 36 0.21 -26.93 -38.25
CA ALA A 36 0.42 -25.96 -37.20
C ALA A 36 0.00 -26.46 -35.82
N ALA A 37 0.89 -26.30 -34.86
CA ALA A 37 0.51 -26.08 -33.46
C ALA A 37 0.77 -24.62 -33.18
N THR A 38 -0.27 -23.80 -33.20
CA THR A 38 -0.27 -22.41 -32.82
C THR A 38 -0.09 -22.30 -31.31
N ALA A 39 1.16 -22.16 -30.87
CA ALA A 39 1.43 -21.54 -29.58
C ALA A 39 1.37 -20.02 -29.81
N SER A 40 0.20 -19.45 -29.53
CA SER A 40 0.02 -17.99 -29.49
C SER A 40 0.78 -17.45 -28.29
N GLY A 41 2.03 -17.09 -28.50
CA GLY A 41 2.81 -16.29 -27.57
C GLY A 41 2.29 -14.87 -27.63
N SER A 42 1.35 -14.51 -26.77
CA SER A 42 1.01 -13.13 -26.50
C SER A 42 2.18 -12.51 -25.72
N THR A 43 2.99 -11.72 -26.41
CA THR A 43 3.86 -10.72 -25.79
C THR A 43 2.96 -9.75 -25.04
N GLU A 44 2.80 -9.94 -23.73
CA GLU A 44 2.21 -8.96 -22.83
C GLU A 44 3.09 -7.70 -22.80
N LYS A 45 2.76 -6.75 -23.63
CA LYS A 45 3.11 -5.35 -23.41
C LYS A 45 2.26 -4.86 -22.24
N GLY A 46 2.91 -4.64 -21.10
CA GLY A 46 2.44 -3.86 -19.96
C GLY A 46 0.96 -4.01 -19.58
N GLY A 47 0.67 -4.78 -18.58
CA GLY A 47 -0.51 -4.81 -17.69
C GLY A 47 -1.85 -4.31 -18.23
N GLY A 48 -2.30 -4.74 -19.41
CA GLY A 48 -3.60 -4.38 -19.94
C GLY A 48 -4.73 -5.08 -19.21
N ILE A 49 -5.82 -4.34 -18.90
CA ILE A 49 -7.05 -4.95 -18.42
C ILE A 49 -7.58 -5.86 -19.52
N PRO A 50 -7.95 -7.13 -19.23
CA PRO A 50 -8.57 -8.00 -20.20
C PRO A 50 -9.81 -7.33 -20.85
N ALA A 51 -10.04 -7.56 -22.14
CA ALA A 51 -11.08 -6.86 -22.90
C ALA A 51 -12.50 -7.03 -22.31
N ASP A 52 -12.81 -8.23 -21.81
CA ASP A 52 -14.07 -8.53 -21.11
C ASP A 52 -14.25 -7.74 -19.82
N LEU A 53 -13.17 -7.41 -19.14
CA LEU A 53 -13.19 -6.57 -17.94
C LEU A 53 -13.22 -5.09 -18.28
N ALA A 54 -12.58 -4.66 -19.38
CA ALA A 54 -12.65 -3.29 -19.86
C ALA A 54 -14.10 -2.91 -20.20
N ASP A 55 -14.86 -3.80 -20.83
CA ASP A 55 -16.27 -3.59 -21.15
C ASP A 55 -17.17 -3.53 -19.91
N LYS A 56 -16.88 -4.34 -18.88
CA LYS A 56 -17.56 -4.25 -17.58
C LYS A 56 -17.28 -2.91 -16.89
N LEU A 57 -16.03 -2.45 -16.90
CA LEU A 57 -15.64 -1.16 -16.34
C LEU A 57 -16.38 0.00 -17.03
N LYS A 58 -16.45 -0.02 -18.37
CA LYS A 58 -17.16 1.00 -19.16
C LYS A 58 -18.67 1.03 -18.86
N LYS A 59 -19.30 -0.12 -18.65
CA LYS A 59 -20.73 -0.19 -18.24
C LYS A 59 -21.01 0.48 -16.90
N HIS A 60 -19.99 0.57 -16.03
CA HIS A 60 -20.08 1.25 -14.74
C HIS A 60 -19.52 2.68 -14.79
N GLY A 61 -19.33 3.26 -15.98
CA GLY A 61 -18.88 4.65 -16.13
C GLY A 61 -17.38 4.86 -15.90
N VAL A 62 -16.60 3.77 -15.78
CA VAL A 62 -15.15 3.82 -15.64
C VAL A 62 -14.49 3.52 -16.99
N ASP A 63 -13.80 4.50 -17.59
CA ASP A 63 -12.98 4.28 -18.79
C ASP A 63 -11.52 4.04 -18.40
N PRO A 64 -11.04 2.78 -18.43
CA PRO A 64 -9.69 2.45 -17.98
C PRO A 64 -8.61 3.02 -18.91
N ASP A 65 -8.92 3.30 -20.18
CA ASP A 65 -7.95 3.81 -21.14
C ASP A 65 -7.73 5.31 -20.88
N LYS A 66 -8.81 6.07 -20.73
CA LYS A 66 -8.74 7.48 -20.33
C LYS A 66 -8.05 7.68 -18.99
N TRP A 67 -8.34 6.81 -18.03
CA TRP A 67 -7.71 6.84 -16.72
C TRP A 67 -6.20 6.58 -16.82
N ARG A 68 -5.75 5.63 -17.67
CA ARG A 68 -4.35 5.35 -17.95
C ARG A 68 -3.63 6.50 -18.68
N ASP A 69 -4.32 7.13 -19.61
CA ASP A 69 -3.76 8.21 -20.45
C ASP A 69 -3.55 9.52 -19.68
N GLY A 70 -3.91 9.56 -18.40
CA GLY A 70 -3.58 10.65 -17.51
C GLY A 70 -4.57 11.81 -17.53
N GLU A 71 -5.81 11.62 -18.00
CA GLU A 71 -6.88 12.61 -17.90
C GLU A 71 -7.13 13.07 -16.45
N TRP A 72 -6.79 12.21 -15.48
CA TRP A 72 -6.80 12.53 -14.06
C TRP A 72 -5.86 13.70 -13.67
N LYS A 73 -4.81 13.98 -14.45
CA LYS A 73 -3.90 15.11 -14.24
C LYS A 73 -4.49 16.47 -14.62
N ASN A 74 -5.53 16.46 -15.46
CA ASN A 74 -6.15 17.68 -16.00
C ASN A 74 -7.34 18.16 -15.15
N TRP A 75 -7.56 17.57 -13.98
CA TRP A 75 -8.65 17.96 -13.10
C TRP A 75 -8.29 19.23 -12.35
N ASP A 76 -9.16 20.23 -12.40
CA ASP A 76 -9.02 21.38 -11.51
C ASP A 76 -9.41 21.02 -10.05
N LYS A 77 -8.91 21.80 -9.10
CA LYS A 77 -9.09 21.57 -7.67
C LYS A 77 -10.56 21.47 -7.24
N ASP A 78 -11.43 22.31 -7.83
CA ASP A 78 -12.84 22.36 -7.49
C ASP A 78 -13.59 21.16 -8.05
N LYS A 79 -13.09 20.59 -9.13
CA LYS A 79 -13.62 19.37 -9.73
C LYS A 79 -13.30 18.15 -8.88
N TRP A 80 -12.13 18.11 -8.24
CA TRP A 80 -11.74 17.02 -7.33
C TRP A 80 -12.58 16.97 -6.07
N LEU A 81 -12.88 18.13 -5.45
CA LEU A 81 -13.80 18.21 -4.32
C LEU A 81 -15.22 17.77 -4.70
N ARG A 82 -15.65 18.03 -5.95
CA ARG A 82 -16.92 17.54 -6.47
C ARG A 82 -16.90 16.06 -6.78
N GLU A 83 -15.82 15.54 -7.33
CA GLU A 83 -15.68 14.11 -7.64
C GLU A 83 -15.47 13.25 -6.39
N ALA A 84 -14.99 13.82 -5.28
CA ALA A 84 -15.02 13.15 -3.98
C ALA A 84 -16.46 12.81 -3.52
N LYS A 85 -17.46 13.61 -3.95
CA LYS A 85 -18.89 13.32 -3.74
C LYS A 85 -19.41 12.25 -4.69
N ASP A 86 -18.75 12.10 -5.84
CA ASP A 86 -19.15 11.20 -6.93
C ASP A 86 -18.12 10.06 -7.10
N PHE A 87 -17.34 9.78 -6.05
CA PHE A 87 -16.46 8.61 -6.05
C PHE A 87 -17.30 7.36 -6.17
N VAL A 88 -17.45 6.89 -7.40
CA VAL A 88 -18.12 5.63 -7.73
C VAL A 88 -17.08 4.60 -8.04
N ASN A 89 -17.02 3.58 -7.20
CA ASN A 89 -16.13 2.44 -7.37
C ASN A 89 -17.01 1.17 -7.40
N PRO A 90 -17.60 0.82 -8.56
CA PRO A 90 -18.52 -0.28 -8.65
C PRO A 90 -17.82 -1.61 -8.33
N VAL A 91 -18.53 -2.53 -7.69
CA VAL A 91 -18.06 -3.90 -7.52
C VAL A 91 -17.95 -4.56 -8.88
N ILE A 92 -16.75 -4.99 -9.24
CA ILE A 92 -16.46 -5.70 -10.48
C ILE A 92 -15.96 -7.09 -10.10
N GLU A 93 -16.91 -8.00 -9.94
CA GLU A 93 -16.64 -9.37 -9.52
C GLU A 93 -15.53 -10.01 -10.34
N GLY A 94 -14.54 -10.59 -9.65
CA GLY A 94 -13.41 -11.26 -10.26
C GLY A 94 -12.41 -10.34 -10.97
N LEU A 95 -12.46 -9.02 -10.78
CA LEU A 95 -11.41 -8.11 -11.29
C LEU A 95 -10.08 -8.37 -10.57
N TRP A 96 -10.10 -8.44 -9.25
CA TRP A 96 -8.93 -8.69 -8.43
C TRP A 96 -8.68 -10.20 -8.23
N LYS A 97 -8.25 -10.86 -9.30
CA LYS A 97 -7.77 -12.25 -9.24
C LYS A 97 -6.36 -12.32 -8.61
N PRO A 98 -5.95 -13.51 -8.10
CA PRO A 98 -4.64 -13.68 -7.46
C PRO A 98 -3.46 -13.17 -8.27
N ASP A 99 -3.42 -13.37 -9.58
CA ASP A 99 -2.33 -12.92 -10.46
C ASP A 99 -2.28 -11.39 -10.54
N ARG A 100 -3.44 -10.72 -10.61
CA ARG A 100 -3.51 -9.27 -10.59
C ARG A 100 -3.08 -8.70 -9.24
N MET A 101 -3.53 -9.28 -8.14
CA MET A 101 -3.08 -8.91 -6.79
C MET A 101 -1.57 -9.04 -6.65
N LYS A 102 -0.98 -10.09 -7.22
CA LYS A 102 0.46 -10.34 -7.18
C LYS A 102 1.26 -9.36 -8.04
N SER A 103 0.69 -8.84 -9.12
CA SER A 103 1.35 -7.86 -10.01
C SER A 103 1.32 -6.43 -9.47
N ALA A 104 0.55 -6.17 -8.42
CA ALA A 104 0.41 -4.84 -7.83
C ALA A 104 1.73 -4.39 -7.18
N LYS A 105 2.12 -3.14 -7.46
CA LYS A 105 3.35 -2.50 -6.96
C LYS A 105 3.02 -1.54 -5.83
N ASP A 106 4.02 -1.25 -5.00
CA ASP A 106 3.86 -0.26 -3.95
C ASP A 106 3.90 1.17 -4.54
N PRO A 107 3.10 2.10 -3.98
CA PRO A 107 3.16 3.52 -4.36
C PRO A 107 4.24 4.27 -3.60
N ALA A 108 5.33 3.64 -3.16
CA ALA A 108 6.33 4.10 -2.20
C ALA A 108 6.40 5.62 -2.02
N LYS A 109 6.31 6.06 -0.78
CA LYS A 109 6.54 7.43 -0.34
C LYS A 109 7.83 7.48 0.44
N THR A 110 8.89 7.98 -0.19
CA THR A 110 10.23 8.03 0.40
C THR A 110 10.70 9.46 0.57
N MET A 111 11.38 9.73 1.67
CA MET A 111 11.97 11.03 1.97
C MET A 111 13.49 10.95 1.98
N SER A 112 14.13 11.98 1.48
CA SER A 112 15.57 12.22 1.69
C SER A 112 15.82 13.02 2.97
N ALA A 113 17.05 13.00 3.47
CA ALA A 113 17.43 13.82 4.62
C ALA A 113 17.19 15.34 4.37
N GLY A 114 17.27 15.79 3.11
CA GLY A 114 17.00 17.18 2.73
C GLY A 114 15.52 17.57 2.87
N ASP A 115 14.61 16.60 2.79
CA ASP A 115 13.16 16.86 2.92
C ASP A 115 12.72 17.06 4.39
N ILE A 116 13.64 16.84 5.36
CA ILE A 116 13.38 16.99 6.81
C ILE A 116 14.06 18.26 7.37
N SER A 117 14.43 19.18 6.52
CA SER A 117 15.31 20.31 6.89
C SER A 117 14.63 21.44 7.69
N GLY A 118 13.30 21.44 7.75
CA GLY A 118 12.54 22.55 8.36
C GLY A 118 12.14 22.36 9.82
N ASP A 119 12.69 21.40 10.54
CA ASP A 119 12.17 20.91 11.82
C ASP A 119 12.39 21.83 13.03
N GLN A 120 13.24 22.82 12.90
CA GLN A 120 13.59 23.80 13.99
C GLN A 120 13.90 23.12 15.34
N GLY A 121 14.46 21.91 15.32
CA GLY A 121 14.87 21.17 16.50
C GLY A 121 13.77 20.34 17.20
N VAL A 122 12.60 20.16 16.59
CA VAL A 122 11.53 19.30 17.15
C VAL A 122 11.61 17.85 16.66
N THR A 123 12.41 17.56 15.65
CA THR A 123 12.70 16.18 15.21
C THR A 123 13.67 15.49 16.16
N ASP A 124 13.27 14.35 16.69
CA ASP A 124 14.17 13.53 17.52
C ASP A 124 15.26 12.86 16.65
N PRO A 125 16.39 12.42 17.23
CA PRO A 125 17.39 11.65 16.51
C PRO A 125 16.79 10.47 15.76
N GLU A 126 17.38 10.12 14.61
CA GLU A 126 16.93 8.98 13.82
C GLU A 126 16.94 7.69 14.67
N PRO A 127 15.82 6.94 14.70
CA PRO A 127 15.76 5.72 15.49
C PRO A 127 16.69 4.64 14.91
N ARG A 128 17.14 3.75 15.75
CA ARG A 128 17.88 2.57 15.28
C ARG A 128 16.95 1.70 14.44
N PRO A 129 17.43 1.16 13.31
CA PRO A 129 16.64 0.24 12.52
C PRO A 129 16.18 -0.97 13.33
N VAL A 130 14.87 -1.24 13.32
CA VAL A 130 14.28 -2.46 13.87
C VAL A 130 13.96 -3.39 12.71
N THR A 131 14.48 -4.62 12.74
CA THR A 131 14.16 -5.62 11.73
C THR A 131 12.69 -6.01 11.86
N ALA A 132 11.93 -5.89 10.76
CA ALA A 132 10.53 -6.28 10.77
C ALA A 132 10.38 -7.79 10.95
N GLU A 133 9.53 -8.16 11.88
CA GLU A 133 9.21 -9.55 12.17
C GLU A 133 8.00 -10.00 11.36
N ARG A 134 7.99 -11.24 10.90
CA ARG A 134 6.78 -11.84 10.32
C ARG A 134 5.71 -11.94 11.39
N GLU A 135 4.47 -11.58 11.04
CA GLU A 135 3.34 -11.84 11.93
C GLU A 135 3.07 -13.35 12.04
N LYS A 136 2.58 -13.76 13.20
CA LYS A 136 2.20 -15.15 13.45
C LYS A 136 1.05 -15.56 12.55
N THR A 137 1.14 -16.77 12.02
CA THR A 137 0.09 -17.37 11.19
C THR A 137 -0.70 -18.42 11.97
N PRO A 138 -1.97 -18.65 11.65
CA PRO A 138 -2.78 -17.92 10.66
C PRO A 138 -3.16 -16.52 11.14
N TYR A 139 -3.18 -15.53 10.22
CA TYR A 139 -3.42 -14.13 10.59
C TYR A 139 -4.79 -13.89 11.20
N HIS A 140 -5.80 -14.68 10.84
CA HIS A 140 -7.14 -14.58 11.44
C HIS A 140 -7.15 -14.77 12.96
N ASN A 141 -6.15 -15.43 13.53
CA ASN A 141 -6.03 -15.62 14.98
C ASN A 141 -5.24 -14.51 15.69
N TYR A 142 -4.36 -13.79 14.96
CA TYR A 142 -3.40 -12.88 15.58
C TYR A 142 -3.54 -11.43 15.13
N ALA A 143 -3.94 -11.19 13.88
CA ALA A 143 -4.01 -9.87 13.27
C ALA A 143 -5.14 -9.75 12.24
N ALA A 144 -6.28 -10.39 12.49
CA ALA A 144 -7.42 -10.46 11.58
C ALA A 144 -7.86 -9.11 10.98
N PRO A 145 -7.87 -7.98 11.72
CA PRO A 145 -8.27 -6.69 11.16
C PRO A 145 -7.28 -6.10 10.14
N VAL A 146 -6.01 -6.56 10.13
CA VAL A 146 -5.01 -6.04 9.20
C VAL A 146 -5.13 -6.74 7.86
N GLY A 147 -5.07 -5.98 6.78
CA GLY A 147 -5.20 -6.52 5.42
C GLY A 147 -4.46 -5.69 4.38
N LYS A 148 -4.63 -6.09 3.13
CA LYS A 148 -4.07 -5.37 1.97
C LYS A 148 -5.14 -4.54 1.28
N VAL A 149 -4.73 -3.36 0.82
CA VAL A 149 -5.52 -2.50 -0.07
C VAL A 149 -4.91 -2.59 -1.47
N PHE A 150 -5.70 -2.98 -2.44
CA PHE A 150 -5.32 -2.98 -3.86
C PHE A 150 -6.10 -1.91 -4.59
N PHE A 151 -5.47 -1.25 -5.56
CA PHE A 151 -6.12 -0.20 -6.33
C PHE A 151 -5.45 0.00 -7.69
N ASP A 152 -6.16 0.69 -8.58
CA ASP A 152 -5.63 1.11 -9.87
C ASP A 152 -5.24 2.58 -9.83
N SER A 153 -4.03 2.85 -10.31
CA SER A 153 -3.51 4.17 -10.57
C SER A 153 -3.16 4.32 -12.07
N PRO A 154 -2.90 5.53 -12.57
CA PRO A 154 -2.39 5.71 -13.92
C PRO A 154 -1.07 5.00 -14.20
N LYS A 155 -0.33 4.64 -13.16
CA LYS A 155 0.94 3.90 -13.26
C LYS A 155 0.76 2.37 -13.22
N GLY A 156 -0.47 1.88 -13.09
CA GLY A 156 -0.81 0.46 -13.02
C GLY A 156 -1.42 0.05 -11.68
N HIS A 157 -1.36 -1.25 -11.41
CA HIS A 157 -1.90 -1.84 -10.18
C HIS A 157 -0.98 -1.56 -9.01
N MET A 158 -1.56 -1.06 -7.93
CA MET A 158 -0.85 -0.66 -6.72
C MET A 158 -1.35 -1.42 -5.50
N VAL A 159 -0.52 -1.44 -4.46
CA VAL A 159 -0.81 -2.10 -3.19
C VAL A 159 -0.42 -1.22 -2.02
N CYS A 160 -1.27 -1.21 -1.02
CA CYS A 160 -1.09 -0.66 0.31
C CYS A 160 -1.52 -1.69 1.36
N SER A 161 -1.50 -1.28 2.60
CA SER A 161 -2.06 -1.99 3.75
C SER A 161 -3.23 -1.19 4.35
N GLY A 162 -4.06 -1.82 5.16
CA GLY A 162 -5.17 -1.17 5.84
C GLY A 162 -5.61 -1.95 7.07
N THR A 163 -6.50 -1.36 7.85
CA THR A 163 -6.99 -1.93 9.10
C THR A 163 -8.48 -1.74 9.25
N VAL A 164 -9.21 -2.80 9.59
CA VAL A 164 -10.64 -2.73 9.93
C VAL A 164 -10.80 -1.95 11.23
N VAL A 165 -11.61 -0.90 11.20
CA VAL A 165 -11.86 -0.06 12.36
C VAL A 165 -13.32 -0.10 12.78
N LYS A 166 -13.57 0.05 14.09
CA LYS A 166 -14.92 0.09 14.64
C LYS A 166 -15.68 1.29 14.12
N ASP A 167 -16.95 1.09 13.82
CA ASP A 167 -17.87 2.17 13.51
C ASP A 167 -18.77 2.43 14.73
N PRO A 168 -18.67 3.59 15.39
CA PRO A 168 -19.52 3.91 16.54
C PRO A 168 -21.03 3.93 16.23
N LYS A 169 -21.39 4.20 14.97
CA LYS A 169 -22.80 4.23 14.53
C LYS A 169 -23.33 2.83 14.17
N ASN A 170 -22.43 1.89 13.85
CA ASN A 170 -22.75 0.49 13.53
C ASN A 170 -21.92 -0.49 14.40
N PRO A 171 -22.11 -0.53 15.73
CA PRO A 171 -21.31 -1.37 16.62
C PRO A 171 -21.40 -2.85 16.23
N GLY A 172 -20.25 -3.50 16.00
CA GLY A 172 -20.17 -4.90 15.61
C GLY A 172 -20.47 -5.18 14.13
N LYS A 173 -20.78 -4.13 13.35
CA LYS A 173 -21.14 -4.23 11.93
C LYS A 173 -20.41 -3.23 11.06
N SER A 174 -19.24 -2.80 11.46
CA SER A 174 -18.45 -1.84 10.71
C SER A 174 -18.08 -2.35 9.31
N ASN A 175 -18.14 -1.43 8.35
CA ASN A 175 -17.61 -1.55 7.00
C ASN A 175 -16.50 -0.51 6.75
N LEU A 176 -15.86 -0.01 7.81
CA LEU A 176 -14.83 1.01 7.71
C LEU A 176 -13.43 0.40 7.74
N VAL A 177 -12.58 0.88 6.83
CA VAL A 177 -11.16 0.54 6.75
C VAL A 177 -10.33 1.80 6.85
N TRP A 178 -9.37 1.81 7.77
CA TRP A 178 -8.35 2.87 7.88
C TRP A 178 -7.17 2.55 6.98
N THR A 179 -6.67 3.55 6.23
CA THR A 179 -5.48 3.45 5.39
C THR A 179 -4.81 4.83 5.24
N ALA A 180 -3.80 4.97 4.39
CA ALA A 180 -3.17 6.26 4.10
C ALA A 180 -3.90 7.03 2.99
N GLY A 181 -3.80 8.35 3.02
CA GLY A 181 -4.34 9.23 1.98
C GLY A 181 -3.77 8.91 0.60
N HIS A 182 -2.45 8.65 0.52
CA HIS A 182 -1.79 8.29 -0.73
C HIS A 182 -2.17 6.90 -1.29
N CYS A 183 -2.92 6.11 -0.54
CA CYS A 183 -3.48 4.84 -1.03
C CYS A 183 -4.82 5.03 -1.74
N VAL A 184 -5.43 6.20 -1.63
CA VAL A 184 -6.73 6.52 -2.22
C VAL A 184 -6.69 7.71 -3.18
N HIS A 185 -5.73 8.63 -3.00
CA HIS A 185 -5.62 9.88 -3.76
C HIS A 185 -4.16 10.25 -4.03
N ALA A 186 -3.87 10.74 -5.24
CA ALA A 186 -2.51 11.07 -5.68
C ALA A 186 -1.91 12.35 -5.06
N GLY A 187 -2.63 12.99 -4.14
CA GLY A 187 -2.23 14.29 -3.55
C GLY A 187 -2.35 15.42 -4.57
N SER A 188 -1.47 16.42 -4.47
CA SER A 188 -1.46 17.60 -5.36
C SER A 188 -1.17 17.27 -6.82
N ALA A 189 -0.62 16.10 -7.12
CA ALA A 189 -0.26 15.68 -8.46
C ALA A 189 -1.38 14.96 -9.22
N GLY A 190 -2.50 14.62 -8.58
CA GLY A 190 -3.52 13.81 -9.24
C GLY A 190 -4.87 13.78 -8.54
N GLY A 191 -5.67 12.76 -8.82
CA GLY A 191 -7.02 12.58 -8.30
C GLY A 191 -7.18 11.24 -7.56
N TRP A 192 -8.43 10.84 -7.41
CA TRP A 192 -8.81 9.60 -6.74
C TRP A 192 -8.40 8.38 -7.57
N TYR A 193 -7.86 7.37 -6.89
CA TYR A 193 -7.61 6.07 -7.48
C TYR A 193 -8.91 5.30 -7.70
N ARG A 194 -8.85 4.20 -8.45
CA ARG A 194 -10.02 3.40 -8.85
C ARG A 194 -9.84 1.93 -8.46
N ASN A 195 -10.97 1.20 -8.49
CA ASN A 195 -11.00 -0.23 -8.23
C ASN A 195 -10.35 -0.61 -6.90
N ILE A 196 -10.59 0.22 -5.88
CA ILE A 196 -10.02 0.02 -4.56
C ILE A 196 -10.72 -1.16 -3.89
N VAL A 197 -9.91 -2.13 -3.45
CA VAL A 197 -10.37 -3.34 -2.77
C VAL A 197 -9.52 -3.56 -1.52
N PHE A 198 -10.16 -3.90 -0.43
CA PHE A 198 -9.52 -4.35 0.81
C PHE A 198 -9.66 -5.87 0.95
N VAL A 199 -8.57 -6.55 1.29
CA VAL A 199 -8.53 -7.99 1.54
C VAL A 199 -7.98 -8.21 2.95
N PRO A 200 -8.86 -8.45 3.96
CA PRO A 200 -8.43 -8.69 5.34
C PRO A 200 -7.68 -10.02 5.44
N ALA A 201 -6.68 -10.07 6.32
CA ALA A 201 -5.83 -11.24 6.55
C ALA A 201 -5.29 -11.87 5.25
N TYR A 202 -4.92 -11.06 4.24
CA TYR A 202 -4.41 -11.53 2.96
C TYR A 202 -3.29 -12.56 3.15
N ASN A 203 -3.37 -13.70 2.42
CA ASN A 203 -2.41 -14.80 2.56
C ASN A 203 -2.31 -15.31 4.01
N ASP A 204 -3.43 -15.57 4.62
CA ASP A 204 -3.64 -15.91 6.03
C ASP A 204 -2.60 -16.88 6.63
N LYS A 205 -2.18 -17.86 5.86
CA LYS A 205 -1.18 -18.86 6.28
C LYS A 205 0.27 -18.46 5.98
N GLY A 206 0.52 -17.25 5.47
CA GLY A 206 1.85 -16.76 5.15
C GLY A 206 2.58 -17.62 4.11
N LYS A 207 1.88 -18.08 3.08
CA LYS A 207 2.44 -18.90 2.01
C LYS A 207 3.43 -18.11 1.15
N SER A 208 4.48 -18.78 0.70
CA SER A 208 5.44 -18.21 -0.25
C SER A 208 4.83 -18.01 -1.64
N ALA A 209 5.47 -17.20 -2.49
CA ALA A 209 5.06 -16.98 -3.88
C ALA A 209 4.89 -18.28 -4.67
N ALA A 210 5.73 -19.29 -4.44
CA ALA A 210 5.64 -20.58 -5.08
C ALA A 210 4.38 -21.35 -4.64
N ALA A 211 4.07 -21.34 -3.34
CA ALA A 211 2.90 -22.01 -2.79
C ALA A 211 1.58 -21.32 -3.19
N LEU A 212 1.60 -19.98 -3.36
CA LEU A 212 0.42 -19.22 -3.79
C LEU A 212 0.02 -19.45 -5.25
N ARG A 213 0.94 -19.92 -6.11
CA ARG A 213 0.59 -20.21 -7.51
C ARG A 213 -0.54 -21.24 -7.66
N ASN A 214 -0.61 -22.18 -6.73
CA ASN A 214 -1.59 -23.28 -6.74
C ASN A 214 -2.58 -23.17 -5.57
N ALA A 215 -2.59 -22.04 -4.87
CA ALA A 215 -3.48 -21.82 -3.74
C ALA A 215 -4.91 -21.55 -4.22
N GLN A 216 -5.88 -22.08 -3.48
CA GLN A 216 -7.29 -21.74 -3.71
C GLN A 216 -7.54 -20.28 -3.31
N PRO A 217 -8.50 -19.58 -3.96
CA PRO A 217 -8.84 -18.19 -3.62
C PRO A 217 -9.06 -17.95 -2.13
N GLN A 218 -9.72 -18.89 -1.43
CA GLN A 218 -9.99 -18.84 0.00
C GLN A 218 -8.73 -18.94 0.89
N GLU A 219 -7.64 -19.50 0.37
CA GLU A 219 -6.35 -19.52 1.08
C GLU A 219 -5.60 -18.20 0.97
N ILE A 220 -5.90 -17.40 -0.06
CA ILE A 220 -5.35 -16.10 -0.32
C ILE A 220 -6.17 -15.02 0.37
N ALA A 221 -7.49 -15.09 0.26
CA ALA A 221 -8.47 -14.17 0.81
C ALA A 221 -9.51 -14.94 1.64
N PRO A 222 -9.20 -15.33 2.90
CA PRO A 222 -10.06 -16.19 3.71
C PRO A 222 -11.42 -15.55 4.02
N TYR A 223 -11.46 -14.23 4.04
CA TYR A 223 -12.66 -13.43 4.28
C TYR A 223 -13.24 -12.81 3.00
N GLY A 224 -12.68 -13.16 1.82
CA GLY A 224 -13.05 -12.57 0.55
C GLY A 224 -12.46 -11.16 0.34
N ALA A 225 -13.00 -10.46 -0.64
CA ALA A 225 -12.61 -9.12 -1.03
C ALA A 225 -13.74 -8.12 -0.73
N TYR A 226 -13.37 -6.93 -0.27
CA TYR A 226 -14.30 -5.86 0.08
C TYR A 226 -14.01 -4.63 -0.78
N TRP A 227 -14.96 -4.22 -1.59
CA TRP A 227 -14.84 -3.11 -2.52
C TRP A 227 -15.17 -1.79 -1.83
N ALA A 228 -14.26 -0.81 -1.95
CA ALA A 228 -14.56 0.53 -1.49
C ALA A 228 -15.63 1.16 -2.39
N ASP A 229 -16.78 1.47 -1.84
CA ASP A 229 -17.82 2.27 -2.52
C ASP A 229 -17.71 3.76 -2.19
N TRP A 230 -16.91 4.09 -1.19
CA TRP A 230 -16.54 5.46 -0.84
C TRP A 230 -15.14 5.53 -0.22
N ALA A 231 -14.47 6.66 -0.45
CA ALA A 231 -13.18 6.99 0.16
C ALA A 231 -13.18 8.45 0.62
N SER A 232 -12.53 8.72 1.75
CA SER A 232 -12.30 10.06 2.25
C SER A 232 -10.87 10.20 2.74
N THR A 233 -10.24 11.34 2.47
CA THR A 233 -8.91 11.71 2.99
C THR A 233 -8.89 13.20 3.34
N SER A 234 -7.84 13.65 4.00
CA SER A 234 -7.70 15.05 4.40
C SER A 234 -7.60 16.01 3.20
N GLY A 235 -8.12 17.22 3.36
CA GLY A 235 -7.95 18.28 2.38
C GLY A 235 -6.49 18.70 2.20
N GLU A 236 -5.72 18.62 3.28
CA GLU A 236 -4.29 18.92 3.33
C GLU A 236 -3.49 17.88 2.50
N TRP A 237 -3.82 16.59 2.60
CA TRP A 237 -3.22 15.59 1.73
C TRP A 237 -3.54 15.87 0.25
N ILE A 238 -4.80 16.17 -0.08
CA ILE A 238 -5.20 16.47 -1.45
C ILE A 238 -4.44 17.66 -2.00
N LYS A 239 -4.24 18.71 -1.18
CA LYS A 239 -3.59 19.95 -1.57
C LYS A 239 -2.07 19.86 -1.61
N ASP A 240 -1.46 19.30 -0.56
CA ASP A 240 -0.03 19.44 -0.26
C ASP A 240 0.71 18.08 -0.26
N GLY A 241 -0.02 16.96 -0.45
CA GLY A 241 0.56 15.62 -0.59
C GLY A 241 1.36 15.48 -1.88
N GLY A 242 2.55 14.89 -1.81
CA GLY A 242 3.48 14.76 -2.93
C GLY A 242 4.11 13.38 -3.06
N PRO A 243 4.94 13.17 -4.11
CA PRO A 243 5.64 11.90 -4.32
C PRO A 243 6.56 11.50 -3.15
N THR A 244 7.10 12.46 -2.42
CA THR A 244 7.93 12.25 -1.23
C THR A 244 7.15 12.47 0.08
N GLY A 245 5.81 12.48 0.03
CA GLY A 245 4.96 12.86 1.16
C GLY A 245 4.74 14.37 1.23
N GLY A 246 5.81 15.17 1.22
CA GLY A 246 5.74 16.63 1.31
C GLY A 246 5.10 17.12 2.61
N GLU A 247 4.63 18.36 2.62
CA GLU A 247 3.91 18.97 3.76
C GLU A 247 2.56 18.28 4.04
N GLY A 248 2.04 17.48 3.09
CA GLY A 248 0.84 16.67 3.27
C GLY A 248 1.05 15.39 4.10
N ALA A 249 2.31 14.95 4.33
CA ALA A 249 2.58 13.69 5.03
C ALA A 249 1.98 13.61 6.45
N PRO A 250 1.96 14.67 7.27
CA PRO A 250 1.30 14.67 8.58
C PRO A 250 -0.23 14.51 8.52
N TYR A 251 -0.82 14.61 7.35
CA TYR A 251 -2.26 14.50 7.07
C TYR A 251 -2.60 13.33 6.13
N ASP A 252 -1.62 12.42 5.94
CA ASP A 252 -1.71 11.29 5.03
C ASP A 252 -2.46 10.10 5.66
N TYR A 253 -3.76 10.29 5.87
CA TYR A 253 -4.68 9.28 6.38
C TYR A 253 -5.98 9.28 5.57
N ALA A 254 -6.64 8.13 5.52
CA ALA A 254 -7.90 7.96 4.80
C ALA A 254 -8.79 6.90 5.46
N VAL A 255 -10.08 7.03 5.20
CA VAL A 255 -11.11 6.07 5.56
C VAL A 255 -11.82 5.59 4.30
N LEU A 256 -11.96 4.29 4.16
CA LEU A 256 -12.79 3.64 3.15
C LEU A 256 -14.06 3.13 3.80
N HIS A 257 -15.21 3.30 3.15
CA HIS A 257 -16.36 2.45 3.36
C HIS A 257 -16.35 1.37 2.30
N VAL A 258 -16.57 0.10 2.71
CA VAL A 258 -16.44 -1.05 1.81
C VAL A 258 -17.68 -1.92 1.82
N LYS A 259 -17.89 -2.66 0.73
CA LYS A 259 -18.93 -3.68 0.57
C LYS A 259 -18.30 -5.00 0.18
N PRO A 260 -18.82 -6.15 0.66
CA PRO A 260 -18.32 -7.44 0.23
C PRO A 260 -18.52 -7.64 -1.26
N GLU A 261 -17.55 -8.29 -1.93
CA GLU A 261 -17.72 -8.73 -3.32
C GLU A 261 -18.83 -9.78 -3.43
N GLN A 262 -18.96 -10.60 -2.40
CA GLN A 262 -20.00 -11.63 -2.31
C GLN A 262 -20.58 -11.70 -0.90
N GLY A 263 -21.90 -11.94 -0.82
CA GLY A 263 -22.59 -12.02 0.46
C GLY A 263 -23.11 -10.67 0.96
N THR A 264 -23.57 -10.65 2.21
CA THR A 264 -24.26 -9.50 2.81
C THR A 264 -23.77 -9.12 4.20
N LYS A 265 -22.83 -9.90 4.77
CA LYS A 265 -22.27 -9.60 6.08
C LYS A 265 -21.33 -8.40 5.99
N SER A 266 -21.37 -7.56 7.01
CA SER A 266 -20.40 -6.49 7.15
C SER A 266 -18.97 -7.03 7.28
N LEU A 267 -18.00 -6.14 7.10
CA LEU A 267 -16.60 -6.48 7.21
C LEU A 267 -16.26 -6.93 8.64
N GLU A 268 -16.73 -6.19 9.66
CA GLU A 268 -16.48 -6.53 11.07
C GLU A 268 -17.14 -7.86 11.46
N GLU A 269 -18.38 -8.13 11.04
CA GLU A 269 -19.04 -9.42 11.26
C GLU A 269 -18.31 -10.60 10.63
N THR A 270 -17.68 -10.38 9.48
CA THR A 270 -16.95 -11.43 8.76
C THR A 270 -15.60 -11.70 9.38
N VAL A 271 -14.85 -10.63 9.71
CA VAL A 271 -13.51 -10.71 10.31
C VAL A 271 -13.59 -11.10 11.80
N GLY A 272 -14.70 -10.77 12.45
CA GLY A 272 -14.94 -11.01 13.88
C GLY A 272 -14.19 -10.07 14.81
N ASN A 273 -13.52 -9.05 14.26
CA ASN A 273 -12.76 -8.06 15.04
C ASN A 273 -12.55 -6.75 14.24
N ALA A 274 -12.54 -5.64 14.97
CA ALA A 274 -12.19 -4.31 14.49
C ALA A 274 -11.51 -3.52 15.60
N LEU A 275 -10.67 -2.55 15.27
CA LEU A 275 -9.93 -1.76 16.24
C LEU A 275 -10.56 -0.38 16.42
N ALA A 276 -10.62 0.11 17.64
CA ALA A 276 -10.98 1.49 17.89
C ALA A 276 -9.91 2.41 17.31
N VAL A 277 -10.30 3.58 16.80
CA VAL A 277 -9.37 4.65 16.44
C VAL A 277 -9.33 5.63 17.62
N ASN A 278 -8.12 6.04 17.98
CA ASN A 278 -7.92 7.05 19.02
C ASN A 278 -7.44 8.36 18.36
N PHE A 279 -8.31 9.36 18.33
CA PHE A 279 -8.03 10.68 17.79
C PHE A 279 -7.45 11.65 18.82
N ASP A 280 -7.48 11.30 20.09
CA ASP A 280 -6.64 11.90 21.15
C ASP A 280 -5.36 11.06 21.26
N ALA A 281 -4.67 10.94 20.09
CA ALA A 281 -3.50 10.09 19.98
C ALA A 281 -2.43 10.54 21.00
N PRO A 282 -1.82 9.61 21.75
CA PRO A 282 -1.02 9.98 22.91
C PRO A 282 0.25 10.71 22.52
N GLU A 283 0.64 11.68 23.32
CA GLU A 283 1.95 12.34 23.25
C GLU A 283 3.07 11.31 23.28
N ILE A 284 4.08 11.48 22.42
CA ILE A 284 5.20 10.53 22.23
C ILE A 284 5.87 10.14 23.56
N ALA A 285 6.02 11.10 24.47
CA ALA A 285 6.64 10.86 25.76
C ALA A 285 5.88 9.84 26.66
N ARG A 286 4.58 9.62 26.37
CA ARG A 286 3.72 8.70 27.11
C ARG A 286 3.65 7.30 26.52
N ILE A 287 4.23 7.10 25.34
CA ILE A 287 4.20 5.82 24.62
C ILE A 287 5.47 5.04 24.95
N SER A 288 5.32 3.91 25.59
CA SER A 288 6.43 2.98 25.87
C SER A 288 6.78 2.11 24.67
N ALA A 289 5.76 1.70 23.90
CA ALA A 289 5.89 0.92 22.68
C ALA A 289 4.74 1.22 21.72
N MET A 290 5.05 1.25 20.44
CA MET A 290 4.11 1.41 19.33
C MET A 290 4.41 0.35 18.29
N GLY A 291 3.39 -0.34 17.82
CA GLY A 291 3.55 -1.36 16.79
C GLY A 291 2.97 -0.89 15.46
N ALA A 292 3.69 -1.12 14.37
CA ALA A 292 3.24 -0.92 13.00
C ALA A 292 3.08 -2.26 12.30
N TRP A 293 1.95 -2.50 11.63
CA TRP A 293 1.68 -3.70 10.85
C TRP A 293 1.47 -3.37 9.38
N GLY A 294 1.87 -4.27 8.48
CA GLY A 294 1.62 -4.10 7.06
C GLY A 294 2.21 -5.21 6.20
N TYR A 295 2.09 -5.03 4.89
CA TYR A 295 2.58 -5.95 3.87
C TYR A 295 3.65 -5.28 3.01
N PRO A 296 4.91 -5.21 3.48
CA PRO A 296 5.98 -4.59 2.70
C PRO A 296 6.19 -5.35 1.38
N ALA A 297 6.28 -4.63 0.26
CA ALA A 297 6.29 -5.18 -1.08
C ALA A 297 7.52 -4.80 -1.91
N ALA A 298 8.32 -3.83 -1.45
CA ALA A 298 9.61 -3.54 -2.07
C ALA A 298 10.74 -4.41 -1.46
N PRO A 299 11.81 -4.72 -2.21
CA PRO A 299 12.91 -5.53 -1.72
C PRO A 299 13.43 -5.10 -0.35
N PRO A 300 13.75 -6.03 0.55
CA PRO A 300 13.85 -7.50 0.35
C PRO A 300 12.52 -8.25 0.49
N TYR A 301 11.42 -7.56 0.65
CA TYR A 301 10.08 -8.14 0.80
C TYR A 301 9.40 -8.31 -0.55
N ASP A 302 8.32 -9.10 -0.58
CA ASP A 302 7.58 -9.45 -1.79
C ASP A 302 6.07 -9.11 -1.72
N GLY A 303 5.64 -8.46 -0.65
CA GLY A 303 4.24 -8.09 -0.43
C GLY A 303 3.30 -9.22 -0.04
N LEU A 304 3.80 -10.43 0.13
CA LEU A 304 2.94 -11.60 0.38
C LEU A 304 2.73 -11.88 1.86
N ILE A 305 3.66 -11.44 2.69
CA ILE A 305 3.73 -11.78 4.12
C ILE A 305 3.46 -10.52 4.94
N MET A 306 2.58 -10.64 5.92
CA MET A 306 2.37 -9.61 6.93
C MET A 306 3.57 -9.53 7.85
N HIS A 307 4.07 -8.32 8.08
CA HIS A 307 5.16 -8.01 8.99
C HIS A 307 4.73 -6.96 9.99
N LYS A 308 5.50 -6.86 11.05
CA LYS A 308 5.35 -5.83 12.08
C LYS A 308 6.71 -5.34 12.57
N CYS A 309 6.72 -4.11 13.03
CA CYS A 309 7.79 -3.55 13.85
C CYS A 309 7.17 -3.04 15.15
N VAL A 310 7.87 -3.20 16.26
CA VAL A 310 7.49 -2.62 17.55
C VAL A 310 8.69 -1.86 18.08
N ASP A 311 8.49 -0.56 18.34
CA ASP A 311 9.53 0.32 18.84
C ASP A 311 8.94 1.44 19.69
N ARG A 312 9.78 2.16 20.41
CA ARG A 312 9.40 3.41 21.07
C ARG A 312 9.40 4.53 20.04
N PRO A 313 8.28 5.28 19.86
CA PRO A 313 8.23 6.31 18.85
C PRO A 313 9.08 7.53 19.24
N GLY A 314 9.65 8.17 18.24
CA GLY A 314 10.21 9.51 18.27
C GLY A 314 9.37 10.47 17.43
N ARG A 315 9.73 11.75 17.46
CA ARG A 315 9.09 12.84 16.70
C ARG A 315 9.77 13.01 15.34
N LEU A 316 8.96 13.28 14.33
CA LEU A 316 9.42 13.75 13.03
C LEU A 316 8.60 14.98 12.64
N SER A 317 9.27 16.12 12.43
CA SER A 317 8.67 17.33 11.88
C SER A 317 9.08 17.49 10.41
N ILE A 318 8.11 17.67 9.54
CA ILE A 318 8.34 17.94 8.12
C ILE A 318 8.50 19.45 7.90
N SER A 319 7.70 20.24 8.59
CA SER A 319 7.68 21.69 8.52
C SER A 319 7.20 22.24 9.86
N PRO A 320 7.69 23.43 10.27
CA PRO A 320 7.18 24.10 11.48
C PRO A 320 5.69 24.45 11.41
N ALA A 321 5.12 24.49 10.20
CA ALA A 321 3.72 24.82 9.96
C ALA A 321 2.79 23.59 10.00
N THR A 322 3.33 22.37 10.14
CA THR A 322 2.56 21.14 10.11
C THR A 322 2.67 20.34 11.43
N PRO A 323 1.70 19.49 11.75
CA PRO A 323 1.78 18.64 12.93
C PRO A 323 3.01 17.72 12.91
N THR A 324 3.55 17.45 14.09
CA THR A 324 4.62 16.48 14.27
C THR A 324 4.07 15.05 14.08
N MET A 325 4.82 14.24 13.36
CA MET A 325 4.51 12.83 13.10
C MET A 325 5.17 11.91 14.13
N TYR A 326 4.63 10.72 14.32
CA TYR A 326 5.34 9.60 14.94
C TYR A 326 6.41 9.05 13.98
N ARG A 327 7.56 8.63 14.54
CA ARG A 327 8.62 7.92 13.82
C ARG A 327 9.15 6.76 14.64
N ILE A 328 9.22 5.57 14.06
CA ILE A 328 9.76 4.36 14.70
C ILE A 328 10.85 3.73 13.84
N GLY A 329 11.79 3.03 14.48
CA GLY A 329 12.70 2.14 13.79
C GLY A 329 11.92 0.98 13.16
N CYS A 330 12.09 0.76 11.84
CA CYS A 330 11.39 -0.30 11.13
C CYS A 330 12.01 -0.55 9.76
N SER A 331 12.28 -1.80 9.43
CA SER A 331 12.82 -2.18 8.12
C SER A 331 11.75 -2.49 7.06
N MET A 332 10.45 -2.36 7.38
CA MET A 332 9.40 -2.50 6.36
C MET A 332 9.57 -1.44 5.28
N THR A 333 9.22 -1.83 4.07
CA THR A 333 9.34 -1.03 2.84
C THR A 333 7.98 -0.61 2.30
N GLY A 334 7.96 0.02 1.12
CA GLY A 334 6.74 0.32 0.37
C GLY A 334 5.80 -0.88 0.27
N GLY A 335 4.49 -0.64 0.25
CA GLY A 335 3.44 -1.65 0.42
C GLY A 335 2.92 -1.75 1.85
N SER A 336 3.74 -1.43 2.87
CA SER A 336 3.27 -1.26 4.26
C SER A 336 2.46 0.02 4.48
N SER A 337 2.46 0.94 3.52
CA SER A 337 1.69 2.18 3.48
C SER A 337 0.23 1.97 3.88
N GLY A 338 -0.32 2.81 4.77
CA GLY A 338 -1.69 2.70 5.27
C GLY A 338 -1.90 1.62 6.32
N GLY A 339 -0.92 0.74 6.55
CA GLY A 339 -0.95 -0.22 7.65
C GLY A 339 -1.05 0.49 8.99
N GLY A 340 -1.94 0.02 9.86
CA GLY A 340 -2.23 0.68 11.13
C GLY A 340 -1.06 0.63 12.11
N TRP A 341 -0.95 1.68 12.91
CA TRP A 341 -0.06 1.74 14.06
C TRP A 341 -0.88 1.72 15.34
N PHE A 342 -0.48 0.86 16.25
CA PHE A 342 -1.26 0.56 17.45
C PHE A 342 -0.45 0.88 18.70
N SER A 343 -1.14 1.46 19.67
CA SER A 343 -0.63 1.72 21.01
C SER A 343 -1.73 1.42 22.03
N GLU A 344 -1.34 1.08 23.25
CA GLU A 344 -2.29 0.97 24.36
C GLU A 344 -2.76 2.36 24.77
N GLY A 345 -4.07 2.52 24.86
CA GLY A 345 -4.70 3.69 25.44
C GLY A 345 -4.61 3.71 26.96
N SER A 346 -5.10 4.79 27.58
CA SER A 346 -5.17 4.93 29.04
C SER A 346 -6.05 3.86 29.71
N ASP A 347 -6.95 3.23 28.95
CA ASP A 347 -7.81 2.13 29.37
C ASP A 347 -7.18 0.73 29.22
N GLY A 348 -5.90 0.67 28.83
CA GLY A 348 -5.15 -0.57 28.60
C GLY A 348 -5.58 -1.33 27.34
N LYS A 349 -6.45 -0.76 26.49
CA LYS A 349 -6.86 -1.38 25.23
C LYS A 349 -6.04 -0.88 24.08
N LEU A 350 -5.76 -1.79 23.17
CA LEU A 350 -5.08 -1.47 21.92
C LEU A 350 -6.00 -0.66 21.00
N ALA A 351 -5.50 0.48 20.52
CA ALA A 351 -6.20 1.34 19.57
C ALA A 351 -5.28 1.73 18.41
N LEU A 352 -5.87 2.02 17.26
CA LEU A 352 -5.18 2.62 16.13
C LEU A 352 -4.94 4.10 16.43
N VAL A 353 -3.68 4.53 16.39
CA VAL A 353 -3.25 5.90 16.71
C VAL A 353 -2.53 6.57 15.54
N SER A 354 -2.19 5.81 14.49
CA SER A 354 -1.51 6.28 13.28
C SER A 354 -1.61 5.23 12.17
N ASN A 355 -1.00 5.54 11.03
CA ASN A 355 -0.77 4.62 9.92
C ASN A 355 0.58 4.91 9.26
N THR A 356 1.15 3.93 8.57
CA THR A 356 2.36 4.16 7.78
C THR A 356 2.09 5.13 6.64
N SER A 357 2.83 6.25 6.60
CA SER A 357 2.78 7.26 5.54
C SER A 357 4.06 7.26 4.71
N ILE A 358 5.19 7.52 5.33
CA ILE A 358 6.49 7.70 4.67
C ILE A 358 7.59 6.88 5.33
N GLY A 359 8.67 6.69 4.60
CA GLY A 359 9.93 6.13 5.08
C GLY A 359 11.11 6.76 4.35
N PRO A 360 12.37 6.46 4.72
CA PRO A 360 13.54 6.95 4.03
C PRO A 360 13.74 6.24 2.70
N VAL A 361 14.56 6.83 1.82
CA VAL A 361 15.01 6.19 0.56
C VAL A 361 15.71 4.85 0.87
N THR A 362 16.49 4.81 1.94
CA THR A 362 17.05 3.58 2.50
C THR A 362 16.17 3.12 3.65
N SER A 363 15.83 1.84 3.74
CA SER A 363 15.03 1.31 4.85
C SER A 363 15.70 1.58 6.20
N GLY A 364 14.91 1.66 7.25
CA GLY A 364 15.45 1.84 8.61
C GLY A 364 14.45 2.44 9.59
N TRP A 365 13.55 3.26 9.10
CA TRP A 365 12.46 3.82 9.90
C TRP A 365 11.19 4.02 9.06
N LEU A 366 10.07 4.16 9.74
CA LEU A 366 8.80 4.58 9.17
C LEU A 366 8.27 5.77 9.98
N ALA A 367 7.49 6.62 9.31
CA ALA A 367 6.73 7.67 9.98
C ALA A 367 5.26 7.68 9.57
N GLY A 368 4.43 8.11 10.51
CA GLY A 368 2.99 8.20 10.33
C GLY A 368 2.38 9.40 11.03
N PRO A 369 1.22 9.90 10.58
CA PRO A 369 0.55 11.05 11.13
C PRO A 369 0.16 10.83 12.59
N HIS A 370 0.24 11.88 13.39
CA HIS A 370 -0.38 11.94 14.70
C HIS A 370 -1.87 12.23 14.51
N LEU A 371 -2.75 11.27 14.82
CA LEU A 371 -4.18 11.44 14.58
C LEU A 371 -4.78 12.43 15.60
N GLY A 372 -5.53 13.39 15.08
CA GLY A 372 -6.19 14.43 15.84
C GLY A 372 -7.52 14.82 15.18
N GLU A 373 -7.98 16.03 15.48
CA GLU A 373 -9.27 16.57 15.06
C GLU A 373 -9.57 16.38 13.55
N GLY A 374 -8.61 16.68 12.66
CA GLY A 374 -8.81 16.52 11.22
C GLY A 374 -9.05 15.06 10.80
N ALA A 375 -8.38 14.12 11.46
CA ALA A 375 -8.60 12.68 11.25
C ALA A 375 -9.96 12.24 11.80
N GLU A 376 -10.37 12.77 12.96
CA GLU A 376 -11.68 12.52 13.57
C GLU A 376 -12.81 13.04 12.69
N GLN A 377 -12.65 14.21 12.10
CA GLN A 377 -13.67 14.81 11.21
C GLN A 377 -13.96 13.93 9.99
N ILE A 378 -12.94 13.44 9.29
CA ILE A 378 -13.17 12.55 8.14
C ILE A 378 -13.76 11.21 8.56
N PHE A 379 -13.34 10.67 9.70
CA PHE A 379 -13.88 9.43 10.25
C PHE A 379 -15.35 9.57 10.63
N THR A 380 -15.68 10.62 11.39
CA THR A 380 -17.06 10.90 11.83
C THR A 380 -17.97 11.13 10.64
N MET A 381 -17.53 11.88 9.62
CA MET A 381 -18.29 12.07 8.38
C MET A 381 -18.58 10.73 7.68
N MET A 382 -17.64 9.81 7.66
CA MET A 382 -17.83 8.47 7.08
C MET A 382 -18.81 7.63 7.91
N SER A 383 -18.64 7.62 9.24
CA SER A 383 -19.52 6.93 10.16
C SER A 383 -20.95 7.48 10.09
N ASP A 384 -21.14 8.81 10.07
CA ASP A 384 -22.46 9.44 9.95
C ASP A 384 -23.13 9.14 8.61
N LYS A 385 -22.38 9.11 7.51
CA LYS A 385 -22.90 8.83 6.17
C LYS A 385 -23.42 7.39 6.04
N TYR A 386 -22.82 6.44 6.70
CA TYR A 386 -23.10 5.00 6.56
C TYR A 386 -23.70 4.36 7.80
N GLY A 387 -23.76 5.08 8.92
CA GLY A 387 -24.27 4.57 10.21
C GLY A 387 -25.77 4.39 10.29
N ALA A 388 -26.52 4.75 9.25
CA ALA A 388 -28.00 4.62 9.21
C ALA A 388 -28.48 3.62 8.13
N GLN A 389 -27.58 2.79 7.57
CA GLN A 389 -27.91 1.84 6.50
C GLN A 389 -28.07 0.42 7.02
#